data_1cd661d9a83bd6ce233ccf156aab652b
#
_entry.id   1cd661d9a83bd6ce233ccf156aab652b
#
_cell.length_a   1.000
_cell.length_b   1.000
_cell.length_c   1.000
_cell.angle_alpha   90.00
_cell.angle_beta   90.00
_cell.angle_gamma   90.00
#
_symmetry.space_group_name_H-M   'P 1'
#
loop_
_entity.id
_entity.type
_entity.pdbx_description
1 polymer ?
#
loop_
_entity_poly.entity_id
_entity_poly.type
_entity_poly.pdbx_seq_one_letter_code
_entity_poly.pdbx_strand_id
1 'polypeptide(L)'
;TLNIVGKGEIVGEMAALDESTRSTDAITLTTATISSIPAQDFINLLTSEPLAGIHLSQLMARRLRQLNRRLRLREADSLSRVADTLLFLAEGQGQKSGQGTIIPNLPHRELSSISGLARETVTRSLTKLQKKGLIQRQQESLCIPDLAALGRSIS
;
A
#
# COMPACT_ATOMS: atom_id res chain seq x y z
N THR A 1 8.69 3.96 -4.16
CA THR A 1 7.82 3.81 -2.96
C THR A 1 7.91 2.39 -2.45
N LEU A 2 8.34 2.22 -1.19
CA LEU A 2 8.50 0.91 -0.56
C LEU A 2 7.20 0.44 0.08
N ASN A 3 6.47 1.33 0.74
CA ASN A 3 5.22 1.00 1.41
C ASN A 3 4.26 2.20 1.43
N ILE A 4 2.98 1.94 1.62
CA ILE A 4 1.95 2.93 1.91
C ILE A 4 1.33 2.54 3.24
N VAL A 5 1.25 3.52 4.13
CA VAL A 5 0.80 3.36 5.52
C VAL A 5 -0.55 4.05 5.66
N GLY A 6 -1.52 3.35 6.21
CA GLY A 6 -2.88 3.84 6.43
C GLY A 6 -3.11 4.31 7.87
N LYS A 7 -4.36 4.69 8.14
CA LYS A 7 -4.79 5.11 9.49
C LYS A 7 -4.56 3.99 10.52
N GLY A 8 -3.93 4.34 11.64
CA GLY A 8 -3.66 3.43 12.75
C GLY A 8 -2.44 2.53 12.53
N GLU A 9 -1.71 2.70 11.44
CA GLU A 9 -0.47 1.96 11.18
C GLU A 9 0.77 2.73 11.68
N ILE A 10 1.85 2.00 11.91
CA ILE A 10 3.13 2.51 12.39
C ILE A 10 4.14 2.60 11.25
N VAL A 11 5.03 3.58 11.31
CA VAL A 11 6.16 3.76 10.39
C VAL A 11 7.43 4.15 11.16
N GLY A 12 8.57 3.63 10.73
CA GLY A 12 9.88 3.90 11.32
C GLY A 12 10.21 3.02 12.53
N GLU A 13 9.44 1.97 12.76
CA GLU A 13 9.61 0.98 13.82
C GLU A 13 10.94 0.22 13.71
N MET A 14 11.43 -0.04 12.49
CA MET A 14 12.67 -0.78 12.26
C MET A 14 13.86 -0.10 12.92
N ALA A 15 14.01 1.20 12.72
CA ALA A 15 15.10 1.97 13.31
C ALA A 15 15.07 1.98 14.85
N ALA A 16 13.89 1.84 15.46
CA ALA A 16 13.76 1.71 16.91
C ALA A 16 14.10 0.29 17.41
N LEU A 17 13.87 -0.74 16.58
CA LEU A 17 14.10 -2.14 16.94
C LEU A 17 15.56 -2.56 16.79
N ASP A 18 16.25 -2.07 15.76
CA ASP A 18 17.62 -2.46 15.42
C ASP A 18 18.66 -1.36 15.67
N GLU A 19 18.25 -0.27 16.34
CA GLU A 19 19.10 0.88 16.68
C GLU A 19 19.79 1.51 15.45
N SER A 20 19.22 1.30 14.26
CA SER A 20 19.77 1.81 13.03
C SER A 20 19.21 3.19 12.66
N THR A 21 19.79 3.82 11.64
CA THR A 21 19.22 5.01 11.05
C THR A 21 17.99 4.67 10.20
N ARG A 22 17.07 5.62 10.02
CA ARG A 22 15.92 5.43 9.13
C ARG A 22 16.41 5.18 7.70
N SER A 23 15.98 4.08 7.12
CA SER A 23 16.36 3.66 5.77
C SER A 23 15.57 4.35 4.66
N THR A 24 14.46 5.02 5.01
CA THR A 24 13.53 5.63 4.04
C THR A 24 12.87 6.86 4.62
N ASP A 25 12.50 7.79 3.72
CA ASP A 25 11.67 8.95 4.05
C ASP A 25 10.19 8.54 4.12
N ALA A 26 9.43 9.26 4.96
CA ALA A 26 7.98 9.17 5.01
C ALA A 26 7.36 10.47 4.46
N ILE A 27 6.53 10.35 3.43
CA ILE A 27 5.88 11.47 2.73
C ILE A 27 4.38 11.24 2.75
N THR A 28 3.61 12.23 3.19
CA THR A 28 2.14 12.14 3.19
C THR A 28 1.60 12.26 1.75
N LEU A 29 0.70 11.36 1.38
CA LEU A 29 -0.02 11.39 0.09
C LEU A 29 -1.33 12.18 0.17
N THR A 30 -1.87 12.32 1.38
CA THR A 30 -3.09 13.07 1.70
C THR A 30 -2.87 13.84 3.00
N THR A 31 -3.76 14.73 3.37
CA THR A 31 -3.75 15.35 4.70
C THR A 31 -3.80 14.26 5.78
N ALA A 32 -2.86 14.30 6.72
CA ALA A 32 -2.72 13.29 7.77
C ALA A 32 -2.35 13.92 9.11
N THR A 33 -2.83 13.30 10.19
CA THR A 33 -2.38 13.56 11.56
C THR A 33 -1.43 12.45 11.97
N ILE A 34 -0.24 12.81 12.44
CA ILE A 34 0.82 11.88 12.83
C ILE A 34 1.11 12.06 14.33
N SER A 35 1.09 10.94 15.07
CA SER A 35 1.58 10.89 16.44
C SER A 35 2.99 10.31 16.45
N SER A 36 3.91 10.94 17.19
CA SER A 36 5.29 10.46 17.34
C SER A 36 5.48 9.82 18.71
N ILE A 37 6.17 8.69 18.75
CA ILE A 37 6.55 7.97 19.97
C ILE A 37 8.08 7.91 20.00
N PRO A 38 8.75 8.31 21.11
CA PRO A 38 10.18 8.12 21.28
C PRO A 38 10.56 6.63 21.18
N ALA A 39 11.72 6.31 20.60
CA ALA A 39 12.17 4.93 20.41
C ALA A 39 12.20 4.13 21.72
N GLN A 40 12.71 4.75 22.81
CA GLN A 40 12.79 4.09 24.11
C GLN A 40 11.39 3.74 24.67
N ASP A 41 10.41 4.65 24.52
CA ASP A 41 9.04 4.40 24.99
C ASP A 41 8.38 3.30 24.17
N PHE A 42 8.68 3.24 22.87
CA PHE A 42 8.22 2.16 22.01
C PHE A 42 8.79 0.80 22.42
N ILE A 43 10.10 0.72 22.72
CA ILE A 43 10.74 -0.51 23.22
C ILE A 43 10.18 -0.91 24.58
N ASN A 44 10.01 0.05 25.48
CA ASN A 44 9.41 -0.20 26.80
C ASN A 44 8.00 -0.79 26.66
N LEU A 45 7.17 -0.25 25.76
CA LEU A 45 5.84 -0.77 25.46
C LEU A 45 5.90 -2.23 24.98
N LEU A 46 6.79 -2.54 24.04
CA LEU A 46 6.91 -3.92 23.51
C LEU A 46 7.40 -4.92 24.59
N THR A 47 8.17 -4.44 25.57
CA THR A 47 8.68 -5.27 26.67
C THR A 47 7.61 -5.49 27.74
N SER A 48 6.83 -4.45 28.06
CA SER A 48 5.78 -4.53 29.10
C SER A 48 4.50 -5.20 28.62
N GLU A 49 4.20 -5.09 27.32
CA GLU A 49 2.96 -5.57 26.71
C GLU A 49 3.22 -6.63 25.62
N PRO A 50 3.25 -7.94 25.97
CA PRO A 50 3.58 -9.00 25.00
C PRO A 50 2.68 -9.02 23.75
N LEU A 51 1.40 -8.62 23.91
CA LEU A 51 0.47 -8.52 22.76
C LEU A 51 0.89 -7.45 21.75
N ALA A 52 1.52 -6.36 22.19
CA ALA A 52 2.05 -5.34 21.28
C ALA A 52 3.16 -5.94 20.40
N GLY A 53 4.06 -6.75 20.96
CA GLY A 53 5.09 -7.48 20.22
C GLY A 53 4.51 -8.46 19.19
N ILE A 54 3.45 -9.20 19.56
CA ILE A 54 2.75 -10.12 18.64
C ILE A 54 2.12 -9.33 17.47
N HIS A 55 1.42 -8.24 17.75
CA HIS A 55 0.80 -7.43 16.72
C HIS A 55 1.84 -6.80 15.79
N LEU A 56 2.97 -6.32 16.32
CA LEU A 56 4.08 -5.83 15.53
C LEU A 56 4.66 -6.92 14.62
N SER A 57 4.89 -8.12 15.16
CA SER A 57 5.37 -9.28 14.38
C SER A 57 4.41 -9.65 13.25
N GLN A 58 3.10 -9.62 13.50
CA GLN A 58 2.08 -9.85 12.47
C GLN A 58 2.10 -8.75 11.39
N LEU A 59 2.31 -7.49 11.78
CA LEU A 59 2.47 -6.37 10.84
C LEU A 59 3.71 -6.58 9.96
N MET A 60 4.87 -6.92 10.55
CA MET A 60 6.09 -7.21 9.81
C MET A 60 5.92 -8.39 8.84
N ALA A 61 5.27 -9.47 9.28
CA ALA A 61 4.96 -10.60 8.41
C ALA A 61 4.06 -10.22 7.23
N ARG A 62 3.06 -9.34 7.43
CA ARG A 62 2.24 -8.81 6.33
C ARG A 62 3.07 -7.99 5.35
N ARG A 63 3.92 -7.07 5.85
CA ARG A 63 4.80 -6.24 5.02
C ARG A 63 5.79 -7.07 4.21
N LEU A 64 6.37 -8.10 4.83
CA LEU A 64 7.28 -9.01 4.14
C LEU A 64 6.57 -9.79 3.01
N ARG A 65 5.34 -10.28 3.24
CA ARG A 65 4.54 -10.94 2.20
C ARG A 65 4.24 -9.99 1.03
N GLN A 66 3.93 -8.73 1.31
CA GLN A 66 3.69 -7.71 0.27
C GLN A 66 4.96 -7.43 -0.55
N LEU A 67 6.12 -7.33 0.09
CA LEU A 67 7.40 -7.17 -0.60
C LEU A 67 7.73 -8.38 -1.49
N ASN A 68 7.54 -9.59 -0.99
CA ASN A 68 7.75 -10.83 -1.74
C ASN A 68 6.80 -10.94 -2.95
N ARG A 69 5.54 -10.51 -2.80
CA ARG A 69 4.59 -10.42 -3.92
C ARG A 69 5.07 -9.45 -4.98
N ARG A 70 5.51 -8.25 -4.61
CA ARG A 70 6.06 -7.25 -5.54
C ARG A 70 7.31 -7.74 -6.26
N LEU A 71 8.20 -8.46 -5.58
CA LEU A 71 9.39 -9.05 -6.21
C LEU A 71 9.00 -10.06 -7.29
N ARG A 72 8.02 -10.93 -7.04
CA ARG A 72 7.50 -11.88 -8.04
C ARG A 72 6.85 -11.18 -9.25
N LEU A 73 6.21 -10.04 -9.03
CA LEU A 73 5.56 -9.26 -10.09
C LEU A 73 6.53 -8.43 -10.94
N ARG A 74 7.84 -8.44 -10.65
CA ARG A 74 8.83 -7.71 -11.47
C ARG A 74 8.85 -8.18 -12.92
N GLU A 75 8.56 -9.45 -13.16
CA GLU A 75 8.49 -10.07 -14.48
C GLU A 75 7.09 -10.05 -15.10
N ALA A 76 6.07 -9.67 -14.32
CA ALA A 76 4.70 -9.60 -14.78
C ALA A 76 4.50 -8.44 -15.77
N ASP A 77 3.47 -8.58 -16.62
CA ASP A 77 3.10 -7.53 -17.55
C ASP A 77 2.65 -6.24 -16.85
N SER A 78 2.63 -5.15 -17.59
CA SER A 78 2.32 -3.82 -17.04
C SER A 78 0.89 -3.70 -16.48
N LEU A 79 -0.06 -4.48 -17.02
CA LEU A 79 -1.44 -4.48 -16.55
C LEU A 79 -1.53 -5.14 -15.17
N SER A 80 -0.91 -6.31 -15.02
CA SER A 80 -0.81 -7.06 -13.76
C SER A 80 -0.13 -6.23 -12.66
N ARG A 81 0.95 -5.51 -12.98
CA ARG A 81 1.67 -4.65 -12.04
C ARG A 81 0.81 -3.47 -11.57
N VAL A 82 0.04 -2.84 -12.46
CA VAL A 82 -0.90 -1.76 -12.08
C VAL A 82 -2.06 -2.33 -11.25
N ALA A 83 -2.64 -3.48 -11.65
CA ALA A 83 -3.70 -4.14 -10.89
C ALA A 83 -3.25 -4.47 -9.45
N ASP A 84 -2.03 -5.03 -9.30
CA ASP A 84 -1.45 -5.30 -7.98
C ASP A 84 -1.23 -4.02 -7.14
N THR A 85 -0.79 -2.94 -7.78
CA THR A 85 -0.65 -1.63 -7.12
C THR A 85 -2.00 -1.14 -6.57
N LEU A 86 -3.09 -1.30 -7.32
CA LEU A 86 -4.43 -0.91 -6.88
C LEU A 86 -4.93 -1.81 -5.74
N LEU A 87 -4.68 -3.11 -5.78
CA LEU A 87 -5.00 -4.03 -4.68
C LEU A 87 -4.23 -3.67 -3.42
N PHE A 88 -2.94 -3.35 -3.54
CA PHE A 88 -2.14 -2.90 -2.42
C PHE A 88 -2.69 -1.61 -1.78
N LEU A 89 -3.12 -0.64 -2.60
CA LEU A 89 -3.78 0.57 -2.10
C LEU A 89 -5.11 0.24 -1.41
N ALA A 90 -5.87 -0.70 -1.94
CA ALA A 90 -7.13 -1.14 -1.34
C ALA A 90 -6.93 -1.84 0.01
N GLU A 91 -5.87 -2.62 0.16
CA GLU A 91 -5.50 -3.26 1.44
C GLU A 91 -5.11 -2.23 2.51
N GLY A 92 -4.40 -1.15 2.14
CA GLY A 92 -3.90 -0.13 3.07
C GLY A 92 -4.88 1.02 3.35
N GLN A 93 -5.63 1.44 2.35
CA GLN A 93 -6.45 2.68 2.40
C GLN A 93 -7.88 2.48 1.87
N GLY A 94 -8.26 1.26 1.49
CA GLY A 94 -9.56 0.96 0.91
C GLY A 94 -10.69 1.14 1.92
N GLN A 95 -11.74 1.83 1.51
CA GLN A 95 -12.98 1.97 2.25
C GLN A 95 -14.09 1.18 1.53
N LYS A 96 -14.77 0.29 2.25
CA LYS A 96 -15.90 -0.46 1.69
C LYS A 96 -17.07 0.48 1.43
N SER A 97 -17.69 0.35 0.27
CA SER A 97 -18.93 1.04 -0.11
C SER A 97 -19.91 0.04 -0.72
N GLY A 98 -21.16 0.47 -0.92
CA GLY A 98 -22.17 -0.36 -1.62
C GLY A 98 -21.83 -0.68 -3.08
N GLN A 99 -20.85 0.01 -3.68
CA GLN A 99 -20.42 -0.17 -5.06
C GLN A 99 -19.06 -0.90 -5.18
N GLY A 100 -18.44 -1.29 -4.06
CA GLY A 100 -17.13 -1.93 -4.03
C GLY A 100 -16.18 -1.29 -3.03
N THR A 101 -14.88 -1.36 -3.29
CA THR A 101 -13.84 -0.73 -2.47
C THR A 101 -13.38 0.57 -3.12
N ILE A 102 -13.45 1.66 -2.37
CA ILE A 102 -13.01 2.99 -2.80
C ILE A 102 -11.61 3.25 -2.28
N ILE A 103 -10.72 3.71 -3.16
CA ILE A 103 -9.36 4.15 -2.84
C ILE A 103 -9.14 5.58 -3.34
N PRO A 104 -8.18 6.35 -2.79
CA PRO A 104 -7.81 7.66 -3.33
C PRO A 104 -7.37 7.55 -4.80
N ASN A 105 -7.81 8.49 -5.65
CA ASN A 105 -7.35 8.58 -7.03
C ASN A 105 -5.98 9.26 -7.08
N LEU A 106 -4.92 8.49 -6.79
CA LEU A 106 -3.56 9.01 -6.76
C LEU A 106 -3.11 9.55 -8.13
N PRO A 107 -2.29 10.61 -8.17
CA PRO A 107 -1.64 11.07 -9.38
C PRO A 107 -0.88 9.94 -10.09
N HIS A 108 -0.90 9.91 -11.41
CA HIS A 108 -0.22 8.85 -12.19
C HIS A 108 1.30 8.78 -11.90
N ARG A 109 1.91 9.88 -11.43
CA ARG A 109 3.31 9.90 -10.99
C ARG A 109 3.51 9.01 -9.76
N GLU A 110 2.59 9.06 -8.81
CA GLU A 110 2.66 8.24 -7.59
C GLU A 110 2.43 6.76 -7.92
N LEU A 111 1.41 6.46 -8.75
CA LEU A 111 1.19 5.09 -9.23
C LEU A 111 2.39 4.55 -10.02
N SER A 112 3.07 5.39 -10.81
CA SER A 112 4.32 5.09 -11.51
C SER A 112 5.43 4.71 -10.52
N SER A 113 5.61 5.50 -9.47
CA SER A 113 6.60 5.24 -8.42
C SER A 113 6.34 3.92 -7.66
N ILE A 114 5.06 3.62 -7.38
CA ILE A 114 4.67 2.40 -6.66
C ILE A 114 4.80 1.17 -7.54
N SER A 115 4.31 1.23 -8.79
CA SER A 115 4.32 0.10 -9.73
C SER A 115 5.69 -0.12 -10.37
N GLY A 116 6.59 0.88 -10.33
CA GLY A 116 7.87 0.86 -11.05
C GLY A 116 7.72 0.87 -12.57
N LEU A 117 6.65 1.47 -13.09
CA LEU A 117 6.36 1.60 -14.53
C LEU A 117 6.45 3.06 -14.97
N ALA A 118 6.69 3.30 -16.26
CA ALA A 118 6.60 4.63 -16.84
C ALA A 118 5.17 5.19 -16.73
N ARG A 119 5.02 6.49 -16.55
CA ARG A 119 3.74 7.19 -16.36
C ARG A 119 2.73 6.91 -17.48
N GLU A 120 3.20 6.89 -18.73
CA GLU A 120 2.40 6.57 -19.91
C GLU A 120 1.87 5.13 -19.87
N THR A 121 2.70 4.21 -19.38
CA THR A 121 2.33 2.80 -19.23
C THR A 121 1.26 2.62 -18.14
N VAL A 122 1.39 3.32 -17.02
CA VAL A 122 0.35 3.37 -15.97
C VAL A 122 -0.97 3.89 -16.56
N THR A 123 -0.92 5.02 -17.30
CA THR A 123 -2.12 5.61 -17.93
C THR A 123 -2.82 4.61 -18.84
N ARG A 124 -2.06 3.94 -19.73
CA ARG A 124 -2.61 2.92 -20.65
C ARG A 124 -3.20 1.73 -19.90
N SER A 125 -2.53 1.26 -18.83
CA SER A 125 -3.00 0.14 -18.03
C SER A 125 -4.27 0.46 -17.26
N LEU A 126 -4.37 1.66 -16.63
CA LEU A 126 -5.59 2.12 -15.99
C LEU A 126 -6.77 2.20 -16.96
N THR A 127 -6.55 2.72 -18.19
CA THR A 127 -7.58 2.76 -19.23
C THR A 127 -8.03 1.36 -19.63
N LYS A 128 -7.12 0.39 -19.73
CA LYS A 128 -7.47 -1.01 -20.01
C LYS A 128 -8.28 -1.64 -18.89
N LEU A 129 -7.88 -1.43 -17.61
CA LEU A 129 -8.63 -1.93 -16.45
C LEU A 129 -10.04 -1.33 -16.37
N GLN A 130 -10.17 -0.04 -16.67
CA GLN A 130 -11.47 0.63 -16.73
C GLN A 130 -12.36 0.09 -17.87
N LYS A 131 -11.81 -0.12 -19.06
CA LYS A 131 -12.54 -0.74 -20.19
C LYS A 131 -13.00 -2.17 -19.87
N LYS A 132 -12.25 -2.92 -19.05
CA LYS A 132 -12.62 -4.24 -18.57
C LYS A 132 -13.63 -4.20 -17.40
N GLY A 133 -14.05 -3.04 -16.93
CA GLY A 133 -14.98 -2.89 -15.81
C GLY A 133 -14.36 -3.24 -14.45
N LEU A 134 -13.04 -3.45 -14.37
CA LEU A 134 -12.35 -3.83 -13.14
C LEU A 134 -12.12 -2.64 -12.19
N ILE A 135 -12.16 -1.43 -12.72
CA ILE A 135 -12.09 -0.18 -11.97
C ILE A 135 -13.05 0.87 -12.55
N GLN A 136 -13.47 1.81 -11.71
CA GLN A 136 -14.26 2.98 -12.10
C GLN A 136 -13.58 4.22 -11.53
N ARG A 137 -13.20 5.18 -12.37
CA ARG A 137 -12.53 6.41 -11.94
C ARG A 137 -13.56 7.50 -11.70
N GLN A 138 -13.43 8.16 -10.55
CA GLN A 138 -14.16 9.36 -10.15
C GLN A 138 -13.16 10.51 -10.01
N GLN A 139 -13.62 11.74 -9.76
CA GLN A 139 -12.73 12.90 -9.67
C GLN A 139 -11.62 12.72 -8.63
N GLU A 140 -11.98 12.37 -7.40
CA GLU A 140 -11.04 12.27 -6.26
C GLU A 140 -10.83 10.82 -5.79
N SER A 141 -11.53 9.86 -6.38
CA SER A 141 -11.48 8.47 -5.97
C SER A 141 -11.47 7.51 -7.14
N LEU A 142 -11.08 6.28 -6.86
CA LEU A 142 -11.16 5.15 -7.77
C LEU A 142 -11.90 4.03 -7.05
N CYS A 143 -12.97 3.55 -7.67
CA CYS A 143 -13.76 2.42 -7.16
C CYS A 143 -13.30 1.12 -7.82
N ILE A 144 -13.10 0.08 -7.02
CA ILE A 144 -12.84 -1.29 -7.44
C ILE A 144 -14.08 -2.10 -7.09
N PRO A 145 -14.94 -2.44 -8.05
CA PRO A 145 -16.21 -3.13 -7.78
C PRO A 145 -16.02 -4.51 -7.15
N ASP A 146 -15.01 -5.26 -7.61
CA ASP A 146 -14.67 -6.59 -7.11
C ASP A 146 -13.15 -6.75 -7.01
N LEU A 147 -12.62 -6.78 -5.77
CA LEU A 147 -11.20 -6.99 -5.50
C LEU A 147 -10.72 -8.37 -5.99
N ALA A 148 -11.57 -9.40 -5.89
CA ALA A 148 -11.21 -10.74 -6.33
C ALA A 148 -11.11 -10.82 -7.86
N ALA A 149 -12.01 -10.14 -8.59
CA ALA A 149 -11.93 -10.04 -10.05
C ALA A 149 -10.66 -9.29 -10.50
N LEU A 150 -10.31 -8.19 -9.82
CA LEU A 150 -9.07 -7.47 -10.09
C LEU A 150 -7.86 -8.36 -9.79
N GLY A 151 -7.87 -9.13 -8.69
CA GLY A 151 -6.82 -10.08 -8.35
C GLY A 151 -6.63 -11.19 -9.39
N ARG A 152 -7.70 -11.73 -9.95
CA ARG A 152 -7.66 -12.73 -11.03
C ARG A 152 -7.10 -12.19 -12.35
N SER A 153 -7.07 -10.89 -12.54
CA SER A 153 -6.49 -10.26 -13.73
C SER A 153 -4.95 -10.15 -13.69
N ILE A 154 -4.35 -10.58 -12.59
CA ILE A 154 -2.89 -10.64 -12.42
C ILE A 154 -2.43 -12.03 -12.85
N SER A 155 -1.80 -12.11 -13.98
CA SER A 155 -1.22 -13.34 -14.58
C SER A 155 0.29 -13.37 -14.42
#